data_6e5c21fcf623db0bf2c99243956de9ea
#
_entry.id   6e5c21fcf623db0bf2c99243956de9ea
#
_cell.length_a   1.000
_cell.length_b   1.000
_cell.length_c   1.000
_cell.angle_alpha   90.00
_cell.angle_beta   90.00
_cell.angle_gamma   90.00
#
_symmetry.space_group_name_H-M   'P 1'
#
loop_
_entity.id
_entity.type
_entity.pdbx_description
1 polymer ?
#
loop_
_entity_poly.entity_id
_entity_poly.type
_entity_poly.pdbx_seq_one_letter_code
_entity_poly.pdbx_strand_id
1 'polypeptide(L)'
;MANAGYSTSQYTIVAQTYPSPIPLGTGFRYSESGYTRQNTGGCGFWNADANWANNSALATINNAVKNAANASGSNVKIMDIASAFNGRRLCETGVNLMENTGLTNWTAATAANVTEWTSQIRTASTVFGPYFVQESIHPNYWGEKALRNCVRQAYNGGTPKGGTCTHGTGLNANGEPNMTLA
;
A
#
# COMPACT_ATOMS: atom_id res chain seq x y z
N MET A 1 -0.17 -20.04 19.03
CA MET A 1 -0.47 -21.36 18.39
C MET A 1 0.06 -22.51 19.25
N ALA A 2 1.34 -22.59 19.58
CA ALA A 2 1.88 -23.66 20.43
C ALA A 2 1.15 -23.78 21.78
N ASN A 3 0.90 -22.66 22.47
CA ASN A 3 0.15 -22.66 23.75
C ASN A 3 -1.32 -23.11 23.61
N ALA A 4 -1.87 -23.14 22.40
CA ALA A 4 -3.21 -23.65 22.08
C ALA A 4 -3.17 -25.10 21.55
N GLY A 5 -2.03 -25.76 21.63
CA GLY A 5 -1.87 -27.16 21.24
C GLY A 5 -1.67 -27.43 19.76
N TYR A 6 -1.51 -26.38 18.92
CA TYR A 6 -1.26 -26.55 17.48
C TYR A 6 0.23 -26.78 17.21
N SER A 7 0.55 -27.83 16.47
CA SER A 7 1.88 -28.02 15.89
C SER A 7 2.10 -27.11 14.67
N THR A 8 3.35 -26.86 14.28
CA THR A 8 3.69 -26.02 13.13
C THR A 8 3.19 -26.58 11.79
N SER A 9 2.87 -27.86 11.71
CA SER A 9 2.28 -28.50 10.54
C SER A 9 0.77 -28.24 10.38
N GLN A 10 0.10 -27.72 11.42
CA GLN A 10 -1.34 -27.51 11.42
C GLN A 10 -1.77 -26.08 11.07
N TYR A 11 -0.81 -25.17 10.86
CA TYR A 11 -1.10 -23.80 10.46
C TYR A 11 0.00 -23.25 9.58
N THR A 12 -0.36 -22.27 8.77
CA THR A 12 0.57 -21.44 8.01
C THR A 12 0.36 -19.98 8.38
N ILE A 13 1.46 -19.26 8.59
CA ILE A 13 1.46 -17.81 8.80
C ILE A 13 1.87 -17.17 7.47
N VAL A 14 1.13 -16.18 7.03
CA VAL A 14 1.54 -15.31 5.92
C VAL A 14 2.00 -13.99 6.52
N ALA A 15 3.30 -13.77 6.55
CA ALA A 15 3.91 -12.52 6.99
C ALA A 15 3.87 -11.52 5.83
N GLN A 16 3.29 -10.36 6.06
CA GLN A 16 3.15 -9.32 5.05
C GLN A 16 4.14 -8.18 5.32
N THR A 17 4.84 -7.71 4.29
CA THR A 17 5.62 -6.46 4.32
C THR A 17 4.70 -5.24 4.19
N TYR A 18 5.25 -4.03 4.28
CA TYR A 18 4.51 -2.79 4.12
C TYR A 18 4.68 -2.23 2.71
N PRO A 19 3.60 -1.79 2.05
CA PRO A 19 3.70 -1.13 0.75
C PRO A 19 4.28 0.27 0.92
N SER A 20 4.99 0.76 -0.11
CA SER A 20 5.42 2.15 -0.15
C SER A 20 4.21 3.06 -0.37
N PRO A 21 3.88 3.97 0.56
CA PRO A 21 2.71 4.85 0.42
C PRO A 21 2.97 6.09 -0.44
N ILE A 22 4.23 6.48 -0.63
CA ILE A 22 4.66 7.67 -1.37
C ILE A 22 5.78 7.31 -2.37
N PRO A 23 5.91 8.03 -3.50
CA PRO A 23 7.00 7.78 -4.45
C PRO A 23 8.35 8.25 -3.90
N LEU A 24 9.43 7.92 -4.59
CA LEU A 24 10.71 8.60 -4.42
C LEU A 24 10.57 10.09 -4.80
N GLY A 25 11.48 10.93 -4.34
CA GLY A 25 11.44 12.39 -4.55
C GLY A 25 11.21 12.82 -6.00
N THR A 26 11.82 12.10 -6.96
CA THR A 26 11.65 12.36 -8.40
C THR A 26 10.32 11.87 -8.98
N GLY A 27 9.57 11.07 -8.25
CA GLY A 27 8.30 10.48 -8.69
C GLY A 27 7.06 11.30 -8.32
N PHE A 28 7.21 12.42 -7.59
CA PHE A 28 6.07 13.26 -7.22
C PHE A 28 5.51 14.03 -8.40
N ARG A 29 4.18 14.09 -8.48
CA ARG A 29 3.43 14.93 -9.44
C ARG A 29 3.62 16.42 -9.21
N TYR A 30 3.77 16.85 -7.95
CA TYR A 30 3.97 18.23 -7.57
C TYR A 30 5.43 18.51 -7.21
N SER A 31 5.93 19.70 -7.60
CA SER A 31 7.25 20.18 -7.17
C SER A 31 7.32 20.30 -5.65
N GLU A 32 8.50 20.14 -5.08
CA GLU A 32 8.72 20.45 -3.66
C GLU A 32 8.80 21.96 -3.38
N SER A 33 8.96 22.79 -4.43
CA SER A 33 8.91 24.24 -4.28
C SER A 33 7.47 24.73 -4.08
N GLY A 34 7.27 25.66 -3.15
CA GLY A 34 5.95 26.14 -2.76
C GLY A 34 5.19 25.10 -1.90
N TYR A 35 3.89 25.34 -1.73
CA TYR A 35 3.03 24.55 -0.83
C TYR A 35 2.04 23.65 -1.59
N THR A 36 2.24 23.39 -2.86
CA THR A 36 1.27 22.63 -3.68
C THR A 36 1.16 21.18 -3.20
N ARG A 37 2.26 20.55 -2.78
CA ARG A 37 2.22 19.20 -2.22
C ARG A 37 1.34 19.10 -0.98
N GLN A 38 1.42 20.07 -0.08
CA GLN A 38 0.62 20.11 1.14
C GLN A 38 -0.84 20.47 0.86
N ASN A 39 -1.04 21.61 0.18
CA ASN A 39 -2.35 22.25 0.07
C ASN A 39 -3.26 21.55 -0.94
N THR A 40 -2.70 21.07 -2.05
CA THR A 40 -3.48 20.42 -3.12
C THR A 40 -3.34 18.90 -3.06
N GLY A 41 -2.12 18.39 -2.89
CA GLY A 41 -1.85 16.95 -2.93
C GLY A 41 -2.10 16.23 -1.62
N GLY A 42 -2.03 16.91 -0.48
CA GLY A 42 -2.08 16.25 0.83
C GLY A 42 -0.89 15.32 1.07
N CYS A 43 0.28 15.66 0.52
CA CYS A 43 1.49 14.84 0.57
C CYS A 43 2.74 15.69 0.84
N GLY A 44 2.73 16.44 1.94
CA GLY A 44 3.74 17.43 2.30
C GLY A 44 5.12 16.86 2.67
N PHE A 45 5.72 16.08 1.77
CA PHE A 45 7.06 15.51 1.93
C PHE A 45 8.09 16.23 1.06
N TRP A 46 9.28 16.47 1.59
CA TRP A 46 10.43 16.87 0.80
C TRP A 46 10.97 15.68 0.01
N ASN A 47 11.68 15.93 -1.10
CA ASN A 47 12.29 14.86 -1.89
C ASN A 47 13.27 14.01 -1.07
N ALA A 48 14.06 14.67 -0.21
CA ALA A 48 15.00 14.00 0.68
C ALA A 48 14.29 13.08 1.68
N ASP A 49 13.19 13.54 2.28
CA ASP A 49 12.40 12.74 3.24
C ASP A 49 11.75 11.54 2.56
N ALA A 50 11.19 11.74 1.37
CA ALA A 50 10.60 10.65 0.60
C ALA A 50 11.63 9.59 0.19
N ASN A 51 12.83 10.02 -0.19
CA ASN A 51 13.93 9.11 -0.50
C ASN A 51 14.37 8.33 0.74
N TRP A 52 14.52 9.00 1.88
CA TRP A 52 14.85 8.35 3.14
C TRP A 52 13.76 7.38 3.58
N ALA A 53 12.49 7.80 3.50
CA ALA A 53 11.35 6.95 3.87
C ALA A 53 11.31 5.66 3.07
N ASN A 54 11.55 5.72 1.76
CA ASN A 54 11.55 4.53 0.89
C ASN A 54 12.82 3.69 1.04
N ASN A 55 14.00 4.32 0.91
CA ASN A 55 15.27 3.61 0.77
C ASN A 55 15.87 3.18 2.13
N SER A 56 15.45 3.81 3.23
CA SER A 56 15.98 3.52 4.56
C SER A 56 14.90 3.00 5.51
N ALA A 57 13.91 3.82 5.84
CA ALA A 57 12.93 3.45 6.86
C ALA A 57 12.10 2.22 6.44
N LEU A 58 11.41 2.30 5.30
CA LEU A 58 10.57 1.21 4.82
C LEU A 58 11.39 -0.04 4.49
N ALA A 59 12.57 0.14 3.87
CA ALA A 59 13.46 -0.97 3.58
C ALA A 59 13.90 -1.69 4.86
N THR A 60 14.25 -0.96 5.92
CA THR A 60 14.62 -1.52 7.21
C THR A 60 13.47 -2.30 7.85
N ILE A 61 12.26 -1.72 7.87
CA ILE A 61 11.06 -2.36 8.41
C ILE A 61 10.76 -3.66 7.64
N ASN A 62 10.73 -3.59 6.32
CA ASN A 62 10.41 -4.74 5.48
C ASN A 62 11.47 -5.84 5.58
N ASN A 63 12.74 -5.48 5.67
CA ASN A 63 13.83 -6.45 5.90
C ASN A 63 13.71 -7.12 7.28
N ALA A 64 13.33 -6.38 8.32
CA ALA A 64 13.08 -6.97 9.63
C ALA A 64 11.95 -8.00 9.60
N VAL A 65 10.83 -7.69 8.92
CA VAL A 65 9.71 -8.64 8.72
C VAL A 65 10.17 -9.88 7.97
N LYS A 66 10.89 -9.71 6.85
CA LYS A 66 11.41 -10.83 6.05
C LYS A 66 12.39 -11.71 6.84
N ASN A 67 13.31 -11.09 7.57
CA ASN A 67 14.29 -11.81 8.38
C ASN A 67 13.61 -12.61 9.50
N ALA A 68 12.64 -12.01 10.19
CA ALA A 68 11.86 -12.70 11.22
C ALA A 68 11.07 -13.86 10.63
N ALA A 69 10.43 -13.68 9.48
CA ALA A 69 9.69 -14.74 8.81
C ALA A 69 10.60 -15.90 8.40
N ASN A 70 11.75 -15.61 7.80
CA ASN A 70 12.73 -16.62 7.40
C ASN A 70 13.31 -17.39 8.59
N ALA A 71 13.48 -16.75 9.73
CA ALA A 71 13.97 -17.39 10.96
C ALA A 71 12.90 -18.25 11.67
N SER A 72 11.61 -18.06 11.34
CA SER A 72 10.48 -18.68 12.06
C SER A 72 10.11 -20.08 11.57
N GLY A 73 10.65 -20.53 10.44
CA GLY A 73 10.44 -21.89 9.92
C GLY A 73 9.59 -21.95 8.65
N SER A 74 9.46 -23.15 8.09
CA SER A 74 8.85 -23.39 6.78
C SER A 74 7.33 -23.15 6.70
N ASN A 75 6.66 -23.10 7.86
CA ASN A 75 5.24 -22.78 7.96
C ASN A 75 4.95 -21.25 7.91
N VAL A 76 5.99 -20.41 7.80
CA VAL A 76 5.83 -18.98 7.58
C VAL A 76 6.13 -18.66 6.11
N LYS A 77 5.20 -18.00 5.45
CA LYS A 77 5.33 -17.55 4.06
C LYS A 77 5.40 -16.03 4.03
N ILE A 78 6.22 -15.47 3.16
CA ILE A 78 6.36 -14.01 3.01
C ILE A 78 5.51 -13.57 1.83
N MET A 79 4.57 -12.68 2.06
CA MET A 79 3.87 -11.91 1.03
C MET A 79 4.51 -10.53 0.97
N ASP A 80 5.40 -10.34 0.02
CA ASP A 80 6.08 -9.06 -0.17
C ASP A 80 5.23 -8.11 -1.01
N ILE A 81 4.73 -7.06 -0.37
CA ILE A 81 3.89 -6.03 -1.01
C ILE A 81 4.60 -4.67 -1.12
N ALA A 82 5.91 -4.61 -0.89
CA ALA A 82 6.66 -3.33 -0.86
C ALA A 82 6.44 -2.50 -2.13
N SER A 83 6.32 -3.14 -3.29
CA SER A 83 6.10 -2.51 -4.60
C SER A 83 4.65 -2.55 -5.10
N ALA A 84 3.71 -3.07 -4.30
CA ALA A 84 2.34 -3.29 -4.75
C ALA A 84 1.62 -2.02 -5.23
N PHE A 85 2.00 -0.86 -4.71
CA PHE A 85 1.39 0.43 -5.05
C PHE A 85 2.24 1.30 -6.00
N ASN A 86 3.33 0.80 -6.54
CA ASN A 86 4.16 1.56 -7.48
C ASN A 86 3.33 2.06 -8.66
N GLY A 87 3.37 3.36 -8.97
CA GLY A 87 2.51 3.98 -9.99
C GLY A 87 1.10 4.33 -9.49
N ARG A 88 0.78 4.08 -8.18
CA ARG A 88 -0.51 4.39 -7.56
C ARG A 88 -0.37 5.03 -6.17
N ARG A 89 0.84 5.41 -5.80
CA ARG A 89 1.15 5.98 -4.48
C ARG A 89 0.62 7.40 -4.37
N LEU A 90 0.53 7.89 -3.16
CA LEU A 90 0.11 9.27 -2.88
C LEU A 90 0.99 10.27 -3.64
N CYS A 91 0.38 11.19 -4.37
CA CYS A 91 1.02 12.23 -5.20
C CYS A 91 1.97 11.70 -6.29
N GLU A 92 1.90 10.44 -6.67
CA GLU A 92 2.77 9.89 -7.69
C GLU A 92 2.40 10.42 -9.09
N THR A 93 3.40 10.64 -9.93
CA THR A 93 3.20 10.99 -11.34
C THR A 93 2.43 9.88 -12.06
N GLY A 94 1.47 10.25 -12.90
CA GLY A 94 0.65 9.31 -13.67
C GLY A 94 -0.69 8.96 -13.04
N VAL A 95 -0.91 9.35 -11.78
CA VAL A 95 -2.22 9.24 -11.09
C VAL A 95 -2.62 10.59 -10.51
N ASN A 96 -3.89 10.71 -10.13
CA ASN A 96 -4.45 11.94 -9.57
C ASN A 96 -5.32 11.64 -8.34
N LEU A 97 -5.63 12.72 -7.63
CA LEU A 97 -6.74 12.70 -6.70
C LEU A 97 -8.04 12.44 -7.46
N MET A 98 -8.97 11.76 -6.81
CA MET A 98 -10.30 11.48 -7.38
C MET A 98 -10.96 12.76 -7.91
N GLU A 99 -10.89 13.83 -7.15
CA GLU A 99 -11.47 15.13 -7.48
C GLU A 99 -10.91 15.73 -8.78
N ASN A 100 -9.70 15.35 -9.15
CA ASN A 100 -8.99 15.87 -10.33
C ASN A 100 -9.12 14.95 -11.55
N THR A 101 -9.82 13.82 -11.43
CA THR A 101 -9.96 12.84 -12.53
C THR A 101 -11.17 13.12 -13.42
N GLY A 102 -12.08 13.98 -12.99
CA GLY A 102 -13.39 14.18 -13.64
C GLY A 102 -14.38 13.03 -13.43
N LEU A 103 -14.02 12.01 -12.65
CA LEU A 103 -14.92 10.91 -12.31
C LEU A 103 -15.88 11.34 -11.19
N THR A 104 -17.14 11.00 -11.35
CA THR A 104 -18.19 11.30 -10.36
C THR A 104 -18.34 10.19 -9.31
N ASN A 105 -17.78 9.02 -9.58
CA ASN A 105 -17.87 7.85 -8.71
C ASN A 105 -16.50 7.24 -8.48
N TRP A 106 -15.99 7.35 -7.27
CA TRP A 106 -14.68 6.83 -6.87
C TRP A 106 -14.60 5.29 -6.82
N THR A 107 -15.75 4.59 -6.82
CA THR A 107 -15.81 3.13 -6.92
C THR A 107 -15.92 2.64 -8.37
N ALA A 108 -15.98 3.55 -9.37
CA ALA A 108 -15.98 3.16 -10.77
C ALA A 108 -14.68 2.42 -11.15
N ALA A 109 -14.78 1.39 -11.97
CA ALA A 109 -13.65 0.55 -12.36
C ALA A 109 -12.48 1.36 -12.95
N THR A 110 -12.78 2.44 -13.69
CA THR A 110 -11.78 3.34 -14.26
C THR A 110 -10.95 4.06 -13.19
N ALA A 111 -11.53 4.33 -12.00
CA ALA A 111 -10.84 5.00 -10.92
C ALA A 111 -9.62 4.21 -10.42
N ALA A 112 -9.68 2.88 -10.42
CA ALA A 112 -8.55 2.02 -10.04
C ALA A 112 -7.28 2.31 -10.85
N ASN A 113 -7.42 2.72 -12.12
CA ASN A 113 -6.29 2.93 -13.01
C ASN A 113 -5.76 4.37 -13.02
N VAL A 114 -6.53 5.34 -12.53
CA VAL A 114 -6.18 6.76 -12.65
C VAL A 114 -6.08 7.48 -11.32
N THR A 115 -6.46 6.83 -10.21
CA THR A 115 -6.40 7.43 -8.88
C THR A 115 -5.29 6.83 -8.03
N GLU A 116 -4.89 7.59 -7.03
CA GLU A 116 -4.02 7.12 -5.95
C GLU A 116 -4.71 6.01 -5.14
N TRP A 117 -3.92 5.05 -4.64
CA TRP A 117 -4.39 3.95 -3.78
C TRP A 117 -4.10 4.18 -2.31
N THR A 118 -3.55 5.33 -1.98
CA THR A 118 -3.19 5.74 -0.63
C THR A 118 -3.95 7.02 -0.30
N SER A 119 -4.49 7.10 0.91
CA SER A 119 -5.24 8.26 1.39
C SER A 119 -4.32 9.45 1.64
N GLN A 120 -4.80 10.65 1.31
CA GLN A 120 -4.10 11.91 1.58
C GLN A 120 -3.88 12.12 3.07
N ILE A 121 -2.85 12.90 3.41
CA ILE A 121 -2.71 13.46 4.75
C ILE A 121 -3.75 14.55 4.92
N ARG A 122 -4.66 14.34 5.86
CA ARG A 122 -5.75 15.28 6.16
C ARG A 122 -5.78 15.64 7.63
N THR A 123 -6.20 16.87 7.89
CA THR A 123 -6.54 17.35 9.23
C THR A 123 -8.01 17.75 9.25
N ALA A 124 -8.69 17.49 10.35
CA ALA A 124 -10.03 18.00 10.60
C ALA A 124 -9.99 19.05 11.72
N SER A 125 -10.62 20.21 11.51
CA SER A 125 -10.83 21.18 12.55
C SER A 125 -12.02 20.78 13.42
N THR A 126 -11.82 20.78 14.73
CA THR A 126 -12.87 20.48 15.70
C THR A 126 -12.96 21.61 16.73
N VAL A 127 -13.97 21.56 17.59
CA VAL A 127 -14.11 22.49 18.72
C VAL A 127 -12.89 22.42 19.66
N PHE A 128 -12.20 21.30 19.69
CA PHE A 128 -11.01 21.06 20.52
C PHE A 128 -9.69 21.30 19.79
N GLY A 129 -9.73 21.77 18.52
CA GLY A 129 -8.57 22.04 17.70
C GLY A 129 -8.44 21.07 16.51
N PRO A 130 -7.39 21.23 15.69
CA PRO A 130 -7.13 20.34 14.57
C PRO A 130 -6.63 18.98 15.05
N TYR A 131 -7.06 17.90 14.39
CA TYR A 131 -6.47 16.56 14.56
C TYR A 131 -6.22 15.91 13.19
N PHE A 132 -5.23 15.03 13.13
CA PHE A 132 -4.96 14.26 11.91
C PHE A 132 -6.00 13.17 11.72
N VAL A 133 -6.49 13.02 10.49
CA VAL A 133 -7.37 11.92 10.11
C VAL A 133 -6.56 10.63 10.12
N GLN A 134 -7.05 9.62 10.81
CA GLN A 134 -6.32 8.36 11.04
C GLN A 134 -6.05 7.58 9.74
N GLU A 135 -6.88 7.74 8.72
CA GLU A 135 -6.73 7.12 7.42
C GLU A 135 -5.60 7.72 6.57
N SER A 136 -4.97 8.81 7.04
CA SER A 136 -3.85 9.44 6.32
C SER A 136 -2.73 8.44 6.06
N ILE A 137 -2.26 8.41 4.79
CA ILE A 137 -1.24 7.47 4.28
C ILE A 137 -1.59 5.96 4.38
N HIS A 138 -2.78 5.62 4.81
CA HIS A 138 -3.27 4.24 4.74
C HIS A 138 -3.82 3.91 3.33
N PRO A 139 -3.87 2.63 2.96
CA PRO A 139 -4.56 2.22 1.74
C PRO A 139 -6.00 2.73 1.71
N ASN A 140 -6.41 3.31 0.61
CA ASN A 140 -7.81 3.67 0.38
C ASN A 140 -8.58 2.47 -0.21
N TYR A 141 -9.83 2.69 -0.63
CA TYR A 141 -10.68 1.64 -1.21
C TYR A 141 -9.96 0.78 -2.29
N TRP A 142 -9.23 1.40 -3.21
CA TRP A 142 -8.56 0.66 -4.26
C TRP A 142 -7.28 -0.01 -3.76
N GLY A 143 -6.56 0.63 -2.84
CA GLY A 143 -5.43 0.03 -2.16
C GLY A 143 -5.82 -1.20 -1.36
N GLU A 144 -6.91 -1.12 -0.59
CA GLU A 144 -7.45 -2.26 0.18
C GLU A 144 -7.88 -3.41 -0.75
N LYS A 145 -8.55 -3.12 -1.87
CA LYS A 145 -8.91 -4.14 -2.85
C LYS A 145 -7.71 -4.78 -3.53
N ALA A 146 -6.67 -4.01 -3.81
CA ALA A 146 -5.43 -4.53 -4.34
C ALA A 146 -4.76 -5.49 -3.35
N LEU A 147 -4.65 -5.09 -2.08
CA LEU A 147 -4.11 -5.96 -1.03
C LEU A 147 -4.97 -7.21 -0.82
N ARG A 148 -6.29 -7.08 -0.87
CA ARG A 148 -7.20 -8.23 -0.81
C ARG A 148 -6.92 -9.24 -1.92
N ASN A 149 -6.63 -8.78 -3.15
CA ASN A 149 -6.25 -9.67 -4.24
C ASN A 149 -4.92 -10.39 -3.96
N CYS A 150 -3.89 -9.67 -3.45
CA CYS A 150 -2.64 -10.30 -3.03
C CYS A 150 -2.87 -11.38 -1.97
N VAL A 151 -3.70 -11.09 -0.95
CA VAL A 151 -4.03 -12.06 0.12
C VAL A 151 -4.76 -13.29 -0.43
N ARG A 152 -5.70 -13.11 -1.37
CA ARG A 152 -6.39 -14.25 -2.04
C ARG A 152 -5.40 -15.16 -2.76
N GLN A 153 -4.42 -14.58 -3.46
CA GLN A 153 -3.39 -15.34 -4.15
C GLN A 153 -2.42 -16.01 -3.17
N ALA A 154 -2.10 -15.35 -2.05
CA ALA A 154 -1.29 -15.95 -0.99
C ALA A 154 -2.03 -17.08 -0.28
N TYR A 155 -3.34 -16.97 -0.05
CA TYR A 155 -4.16 -18.05 0.49
C TYR A 155 -4.22 -19.28 -0.44
N ASN A 156 -4.22 -19.06 -1.76
CA ASN A 156 -4.07 -20.08 -2.78
C ASN A 156 -4.98 -21.31 -2.57
N GLY A 157 -6.27 -21.07 -2.30
CA GLY A 157 -7.25 -22.14 -2.13
C GLY A 157 -7.01 -23.06 -0.93
N GLY A 158 -6.33 -22.59 0.12
CA GLY A 158 -6.02 -23.36 1.33
C GLY A 158 -4.62 -23.98 1.33
N THR A 159 -3.82 -23.71 0.30
CA THR A 159 -2.38 -24.08 0.25
C THR A 159 -1.55 -22.81 0.21
N PRO A 160 -1.34 -22.11 1.34
CA PRO A 160 -0.73 -20.80 1.35
C PRO A 160 0.67 -20.76 0.75
N LYS A 161 0.93 -19.72 -0.05
CA LYS A 161 2.23 -19.47 -0.68
C LYS A 161 2.74 -18.06 -0.39
N GLY A 162 4.04 -17.88 -0.46
CA GLY A 162 4.69 -16.58 -0.49
C GLY A 162 4.89 -16.08 -1.91
N GLY A 163 5.44 -14.90 -2.02
CA GLY A 163 5.82 -14.26 -3.29
C GLY A 163 5.83 -12.74 -3.18
N THR A 164 6.21 -12.09 -4.26
CA THR A 164 6.15 -10.63 -4.41
C THR A 164 4.87 -10.25 -5.14
N CYS A 165 4.06 -9.39 -4.53
CA CYS A 165 2.80 -8.93 -5.13
C CYS A 165 3.02 -7.60 -5.85
N THR A 166 2.72 -7.59 -7.15
CA THR A 166 2.79 -6.41 -8.02
C THR A 166 1.45 -6.18 -8.71
N HIS A 167 1.15 -4.92 -9.08
CA HIS A 167 -0.09 -4.63 -9.79
C HIS A 167 0.08 -4.67 -11.31
N GLY A 168 -1.01 -5.04 -11.99
CA GLY A 168 -1.23 -4.86 -13.42
C GLY A 168 -2.26 -3.76 -13.69
N THR A 169 -2.83 -3.75 -14.88
CA THR A 169 -3.90 -2.83 -15.29
C THR A 169 -5.26 -3.49 -15.22
N GLY A 170 -6.30 -2.70 -14.97
CA GLY A 170 -7.69 -3.15 -14.96
C GLY A 170 -8.07 -3.91 -13.69
N LEU A 171 -9.27 -4.49 -13.73
CA LEU A 171 -9.84 -5.25 -12.64
C LEU A 171 -9.99 -6.73 -13.01
N ASN A 172 -9.88 -7.60 -12.02
CA ASN A 172 -10.22 -9.01 -12.12
C ASN A 172 -11.76 -9.23 -12.05
N ALA A 173 -12.19 -10.48 -12.17
CA ALA A 173 -13.60 -10.85 -12.09
C ALA A 173 -14.28 -10.54 -10.74
N ASN A 174 -13.48 -10.32 -9.68
CA ASN A 174 -13.99 -9.95 -8.35
C ASN A 174 -14.09 -8.42 -8.17
N GLY A 175 -13.82 -7.62 -9.22
CA GLY A 175 -13.79 -6.16 -9.15
C GLY A 175 -12.64 -5.64 -8.30
N GLU A 176 -11.54 -6.36 -8.22
CA GLU A 176 -10.29 -5.97 -7.56
C GLU A 176 -9.26 -5.56 -8.59
N PRO A 177 -8.36 -4.60 -8.32
CA PRO A 177 -7.22 -4.35 -9.19
C PRO A 177 -6.47 -5.65 -9.50
N ASN A 178 -6.07 -5.82 -10.76
CA ASN A 178 -5.27 -6.96 -11.16
C ASN A 178 -3.93 -6.93 -10.44
N MET A 179 -3.70 -7.96 -9.63
CA MET A 179 -2.44 -8.17 -8.92
C MET A 179 -1.85 -9.51 -9.33
N THR A 180 -0.53 -9.62 -9.24
CA THR A 180 0.19 -10.88 -9.48
C THR A 180 1.09 -11.14 -8.28
N LEU A 181 0.95 -12.31 -7.67
CA LEU A 181 1.83 -12.82 -6.62
C LEU A 181 2.75 -13.90 -7.23
N ALA A 182 4.00 -13.54 -7.51
CA ALA A 182 5.02 -14.38 -8.12
C ALA A 182 6.26 -14.52 -7.23
#